data_a3adfef35e3bdd02ae894f1cc8022721
#
_entry.id   a3adfef35e3bdd02ae894f1cc8022721
#
_cell.length_a   1.000
_cell.length_b   1.000
_cell.length_c   1.000
_cell.angle_alpha   90.00
_cell.angle_beta   90.00
_cell.angle_gamma   90.00
#
_symmetry.space_group_name_H-M   'P 1'
#
loop_
_entity.id
_entity.type
_entity.pdbx_description
1 polymer ?
#
loop_
_entity_poly.entity_id
_entity_poly.type
_entity_poly.pdbx_seq_one_letter_code
_entity_poly.pdbx_strand_id
1 'polypeptide(L)'
;FKGIVQRACEQSGQRVVILIDEYDKPMLQAIGNEELGEKYRDTLKGFYSVLKTMDGYIRFALLTGVTKFGKVSVFSDLNNLNDISMDEPYVELCGITEKEIHHYLEPEIRQLAKYQKMSYEDACRELKERYDGYHFTENSIGLYNPFSILNTFYKMKFGSYWFETGTPSYLVKLLPVSYTHLRAHETLANL
;
A
#
# COMPACT_ATOMS: atom_id res chain seq x y z
N PHE A 1 -14.36 -19.57 -4.33
CA PHE A 1 -12.95 -19.33 -4.56
C PHE A 1 -12.21 -20.62 -4.93
N LYS A 2 -12.31 -21.70 -4.12
CA LYS A 2 -11.68 -23.00 -4.40
C LYS A 2 -11.88 -23.49 -5.83
N GLY A 3 -13.12 -23.55 -6.30
CA GLY A 3 -13.44 -24.02 -7.65
C GLY A 3 -12.87 -23.14 -8.78
N ILE A 4 -12.60 -21.86 -8.52
CA ILE A 4 -11.94 -20.97 -9.49
C ILE A 4 -10.46 -21.36 -9.62
N VAL A 5 -9.77 -21.50 -8.49
CA VAL A 5 -8.36 -21.91 -8.46
C VAL A 5 -8.14 -23.24 -9.16
N GLN A 6 -8.98 -24.24 -8.84
CA GLN A 6 -8.91 -25.56 -9.45
C GLN A 6 -9.11 -25.51 -10.97
N ARG A 7 -10.21 -24.88 -11.43
CA ARG A 7 -10.47 -24.77 -12.87
C ARG A 7 -9.40 -24.00 -13.63
N ALA A 8 -8.88 -22.93 -13.06
CA ALA A 8 -7.80 -22.16 -13.69
C ALA A 8 -6.55 -23.02 -13.87
N CYS A 9 -6.20 -23.83 -12.86
CA CYS A 9 -5.07 -24.75 -12.95
C CYS A 9 -5.32 -25.86 -13.99
N GLU A 10 -6.50 -26.46 -14.00
CA GLU A 10 -6.89 -27.52 -14.96
C GLU A 10 -6.88 -27.00 -16.40
N GLN A 11 -7.39 -25.79 -16.63
CA GLN A 11 -7.44 -25.18 -17.97
C GLN A 11 -6.06 -24.76 -18.50
N SER A 12 -5.20 -24.24 -17.63
CA SER A 12 -3.88 -23.75 -18.02
C SER A 12 -2.80 -24.83 -18.00
N GLY A 13 -3.03 -25.93 -17.30
CA GLY A 13 -1.99 -26.92 -17.00
C GLY A 13 -0.89 -26.42 -16.07
N GLN A 14 -1.09 -25.25 -15.42
CA GLN A 14 -0.11 -24.59 -14.56
C GLN A 14 -0.73 -24.20 -13.22
N ARG A 15 0.12 -24.16 -12.17
CA ARG A 15 -0.30 -23.63 -10.87
C ARG A 15 -0.60 -22.14 -10.98
N VAL A 16 -1.61 -21.68 -10.27
CA VAL A 16 -2.13 -20.32 -10.35
C VAL A 16 -1.32 -19.35 -9.49
N VAL A 17 -1.28 -18.09 -9.91
CA VAL A 17 -0.82 -16.94 -9.10
C VAL A 17 -2.06 -16.23 -8.57
N ILE A 18 -2.05 -15.91 -7.28
CA ILE A 18 -3.14 -15.21 -6.59
C ILE A 18 -2.61 -13.85 -6.11
N LEU A 19 -3.24 -12.78 -6.55
CA LEU A 19 -2.94 -11.42 -6.13
C LEU A 19 -4.21 -10.84 -5.48
N ILE A 20 -4.09 -10.42 -4.23
CA ILE A 20 -5.19 -9.84 -3.44
C ILE A 20 -4.75 -8.48 -2.94
N ASP A 21 -5.38 -7.44 -3.44
CA ASP A 21 -5.17 -6.08 -2.96
C ASP A 21 -6.20 -5.71 -1.91
N GLU A 22 -5.80 -4.92 -0.92
CA GLU A 22 -6.66 -4.44 0.18
C GLU A 22 -7.38 -5.58 0.92
N TYR A 23 -6.66 -6.66 1.29
CA TYR A 23 -7.24 -7.84 1.94
C TYR A 23 -8.05 -7.52 3.21
N ASP A 24 -7.74 -6.42 3.88
CA ASP A 24 -8.32 -5.97 5.14
C ASP A 24 -9.42 -4.93 5.00
N LYS A 25 -9.70 -4.47 3.79
CA LYS A 25 -10.68 -3.41 3.51
C LYS A 25 -12.07 -3.67 4.13
N PRO A 26 -12.66 -4.89 4.07
CA PRO A 26 -13.93 -5.14 4.73
C PRO A 26 -13.87 -4.94 6.24
N MET A 27 -12.76 -5.33 6.88
CA MET A 27 -12.55 -5.14 8.32
C MET A 27 -12.43 -3.66 8.68
N LEU A 28 -11.71 -2.88 7.86
CA LEU A 28 -11.60 -1.42 8.05
C LEU A 28 -12.96 -0.72 7.90
N GLN A 29 -13.81 -1.18 7.00
CA GLN A 29 -15.16 -0.65 6.82
C GLN A 29 -16.09 -0.96 8.00
N ALA A 30 -15.84 -2.06 8.71
CA ALA A 30 -16.61 -2.49 9.87
C ALA A 30 -16.17 -1.80 11.19
N ILE A 31 -15.14 -0.95 11.18
CA ILE A 31 -14.68 -0.23 12.38
C ILE A 31 -15.85 0.57 12.98
N GLY A 32 -16.13 0.33 14.25
CA GLY A 32 -17.25 0.94 14.98
C GLY A 32 -18.56 0.15 14.89
N ASN A 33 -18.57 -1.01 14.23
CA ASN A 33 -19.70 -1.95 14.20
C ASN A 33 -19.20 -3.38 14.46
N GLU A 34 -19.28 -3.81 15.73
CA GLU A 34 -18.74 -5.11 16.17
C GLU A 34 -19.43 -6.29 15.48
N GLU A 35 -20.75 -6.27 15.36
CA GLU A 35 -21.52 -7.34 14.71
C GLU A 35 -21.12 -7.53 13.25
N LEU A 36 -20.98 -6.43 12.52
CA LEU A 36 -20.52 -6.44 11.14
C LEU A 36 -19.07 -6.92 11.03
N GLY A 37 -18.22 -6.51 11.99
CA GLY A 37 -16.82 -6.93 12.08
C GLY A 37 -16.67 -8.44 12.28
N GLU A 38 -17.47 -9.04 13.16
CA GLU A 38 -17.50 -10.49 13.37
C GLU A 38 -17.94 -11.24 12.12
N LYS A 39 -19.02 -10.80 11.49
CA LYS A 39 -19.53 -11.39 10.26
C LYS A 39 -18.50 -11.35 9.13
N TYR A 40 -17.82 -10.22 8.95
CA TYR A 40 -16.75 -10.10 7.93
C TYR A 40 -15.54 -10.97 8.28
N ARG A 41 -15.16 -11.03 9.54
CA ARG A 41 -14.06 -11.89 10.00
C ARG A 41 -14.29 -13.34 9.63
N ASP A 42 -15.48 -13.88 9.97
CA ASP A 42 -15.83 -15.28 9.69
C ASP A 42 -15.87 -15.56 8.19
N THR A 43 -16.47 -14.64 7.42
CA THR A 43 -16.51 -14.74 5.96
C THR A 43 -15.12 -14.75 5.34
N LEU A 44 -14.25 -13.82 5.74
CA LEU A 44 -12.89 -13.71 5.24
C LEU A 44 -12.01 -14.88 5.68
N LYS A 45 -12.19 -15.37 6.92
CA LYS A 45 -11.51 -16.56 7.40
C LYS A 45 -11.84 -17.77 6.53
N GLY A 46 -13.11 -17.99 6.22
CA GLY A 46 -13.53 -19.05 5.30
C GLY A 46 -12.98 -18.85 3.88
N PHE A 47 -12.97 -17.61 3.39
CA PHE A 47 -12.45 -17.28 2.07
C PHE A 47 -10.94 -17.53 1.95
N TYR A 48 -10.15 -17.03 2.89
CA TYR A 48 -8.69 -17.14 2.84
C TYR A 48 -8.18 -18.53 3.23
N SER A 49 -8.95 -19.35 3.96
CA SER A 49 -8.58 -20.74 4.25
C SER A 49 -8.28 -21.57 3.00
N VAL A 50 -8.82 -21.14 1.86
CA VAL A 50 -8.54 -21.74 0.55
C VAL A 50 -7.08 -21.64 0.16
N LEU A 51 -6.36 -20.59 0.55
CA LEU A 51 -4.92 -20.42 0.29
C LEU A 51 -4.10 -21.58 0.87
N LYS A 52 -4.53 -22.11 2.02
CA LYS A 52 -3.90 -23.27 2.65
C LYS A 52 -4.38 -24.59 2.04
N THR A 53 -5.67 -24.75 1.85
CA THR A 53 -6.25 -26.02 1.37
C THR A 53 -5.95 -26.30 -0.10
N MET A 54 -5.63 -25.26 -0.87
CA MET A 54 -5.30 -25.34 -2.30
C MET A 54 -3.82 -25.10 -2.61
N ASP A 55 -2.94 -25.22 -1.62
CA ASP A 55 -1.50 -24.96 -1.74
C ASP A 55 -0.86 -25.68 -2.94
N GLY A 56 -1.23 -26.94 -3.18
CA GLY A 56 -0.75 -27.73 -4.34
C GLY A 56 -1.13 -27.13 -5.72
N TYR A 57 -2.14 -26.29 -5.79
CA TYR A 57 -2.59 -25.60 -7.02
C TYR A 57 -2.06 -24.18 -7.15
N ILE A 58 -1.44 -23.65 -6.09
CA ILE A 58 -0.97 -22.27 -6.03
C ILE A 58 0.56 -22.23 -6.23
N ARG A 59 1.02 -21.43 -7.16
CA ARG A 59 2.44 -21.16 -7.40
C ARG A 59 2.96 -20.05 -6.49
N PHE A 60 2.14 -19.01 -6.31
CA PHE A 60 2.49 -17.82 -5.55
C PHE A 60 1.21 -17.12 -5.11
N ALA A 61 1.22 -16.53 -3.92
CA ALA A 61 0.16 -15.65 -3.44
C ALA A 61 0.79 -14.38 -2.84
N LEU A 62 0.26 -13.21 -3.21
CA LEU A 62 0.62 -11.92 -2.63
C LEU A 62 -0.66 -11.23 -2.16
N LEU A 63 -0.65 -10.82 -0.90
CA LEU A 63 -1.73 -10.05 -0.28
C LEU A 63 -1.18 -8.70 0.16
N THR A 64 -1.87 -7.61 -0.21
CA THR A 64 -1.57 -6.27 0.28
C THR A 64 -2.71 -5.74 1.14
N GLY A 65 -2.40 -4.87 2.08
CA GLY A 65 -3.37 -4.26 2.97
C GLY A 65 -2.77 -3.10 3.76
N VAL A 66 -3.60 -2.38 4.49
CA VAL A 66 -3.21 -1.21 5.30
C VAL A 66 -2.86 -1.62 6.73
N THR A 67 -3.52 -2.66 7.26
CA THR A 67 -3.31 -3.12 8.63
C THR A 67 -2.31 -4.27 8.69
N LYS A 68 -1.52 -4.31 9.78
CA LYS A 68 -0.57 -5.40 9.98
C LYS A 68 -1.31 -6.73 10.10
N PHE A 69 -0.86 -7.70 9.30
CA PHE A 69 -1.42 -9.05 9.18
C PHE A 69 -1.72 -9.75 10.53
N GLY A 70 -0.80 -9.68 11.48
CA GLY A 70 -0.95 -10.34 12.79
C GLY A 70 -2.03 -9.76 13.71
N LYS A 71 -2.58 -8.58 13.39
CA LYS A 71 -3.67 -7.98 14.17
C LYS A 71 -5.06 -8.38 13.67
N VAL A 72 -5.16 -8.96 12.49
CA VAL A 72 -6.42 -9.41 11.90
C VAL A 72 -6.54 -10.91 12.10
N SER A 73 -7.38 -11.33 13.05
CA SER A 73 -7.60 -12.75 13.42
C SER A 73 -8.12 -13.64 12.26
N VAL A 74 -8.34 -13.05 11.09
CA VAL A 74 -8.74 -13.72 9.84
C VAL A 74 -7.69 -14.74 9.38
N PHE A 75 -6.43 -14.52 9.70
CA PHE A 75 -5.30 -15.34 9.22
C PHE A 75 -4.69 -16.25 10.28
N SER A 76 -5.32 -16.36 11.46
CA SER A 76 -4.80 -17.18 12.57
C SER A 76 -4.49 -18.63 12.18
N ASP A 77 -5.18 -19.16 11.18
CA ASP A 77 -5.06 -20.52 10.71
C ASP A 77 -4.14 -20.68 9.48
N LEU A 78 -3.60 -19.56 8.95
CA LEU A 78 -2.72 -19.53 7.78
C LEU A 78 -1.25 -19.39 8.22
N ASN A 79 -0.58 -20.52 8.41
CA ASN A 79 0.84 -20.56 8.75
C ASN A 79 1.77 -20.68 7.52
N ASN A 80 1.20 -20.66 6.31
CA ASN A 80 1.92 -20.71 5.04
C ASN A 80 2.17 -19.34 4.39
N LEU A 81 1.75 -18.26 5.05
CA LEU A 81 2.02 -16.90 4.61
C LEU A 81 3.18 -16.31 5.41
N ASN A 82 4.02 -15.54 4.74
CA ASN A 82 5.12 -14.79 5.34
C ASN A 82 4.76 -13.29 5.33
N ASP A 83 4.81 -12.64 6.49
CA ASP A 83 4.61 -11.19 6.61
C ASP A 83 5.94 -10.49 6.32
N ILE A 84 6.04 -9.89 5.14
CA ILE A 84 7.22 -9.17 4.64
C ILE A 84 7.10 -7.65 4.80
N SER A 85 6.05 -7.16 5.45
CA SER A 85 5.72 -5.72 5.53
C SER A 85 6.84 -4.87 6.12
N MET A 86 7.63 -5.45 7.04
CA MET A 86 8.71 -4.77 7.76
C MET A 86 10.06 -5.48 7.58
N ASP A 87 10.18 -6.38 6.61
CA ASP A 87 11.41 -7.11 6.35
C ASP A 87 12.35 -6.26 5.49
N GLU A 88 13.58 -6.04 5.95
CA GLU A 88 14.59 -5.22 5.26
C GLU A 88 14.81 -5.54 3.78
N PRO A 89 14.81 -6.81 3.33
CA PRO A 89 14.98 -7.14 1.91
C PRO A 89 13.84 -6.66 1.01
N TYR A 90 12.68 -6.29 1.59
CA TYR A 90 11.47 -5.92 0.84
C TYR A 90 11.04 -4.45 1.02
N VAL A 91 11.85 -3.63 1.70
CA VAL A 91 11.49 -2.23 1.99
C VAL A 91 11.28 -1.38 0.74
N GLU A 92 11.93 -1.73 -0.36
CA GLU A 92 11.82 -1.00 -1.63
C GLU A 92 10.64 -1.47 -2.51
N LEU A 93 9.87 -2.49 -2.07
CA LEU A 93 8.86 -3.14 -2.91
C LEU A 93 7.69 -2.22 -3.29
N CYS A 94 7.28 -1.33 -2.39
CA CYS A 94 6.07 -0.51 -2.53
C CYS A 94 6.35 0.98 -2.72
N GLY A 95 7.60 1.39 -2.96
CA GLY A 95 7.99 2.77 -3.17
C GLY A 95 8.90 2.95 -4.37
N ILE A 96 9.32 4.18 -4.63
CA ILE A 96 10.35 4.50 -5.62
C ILE A 96 11.56 5.02 -4.87
N THR A 97 12.73 4.44 -5.12
CA THR A 97 13.99 4.90 -4.52
C THR A 97 14.51 6.17 -5.22
N GLU A 98 15.36 6.94 -4.54
CA GLU A 98 16.08 8.08 -5.13
C GLU A 98 16.86 7.66 -6.41
N LYS A 99 17.46 6.47 -6.36
CA LYS A 99 18.20 5.92 -7.52
C LYS A 99 17.28 5.62 -8.70
N GLU A 100 16.13 5.06 -8.45
CA GLU A 100 15.15 4.71 -9.51
C GLU A 100 14.53 5.96 -10.12
N ILE A 101 14.17 6.97 -9.32
CA ILE A 101 13.58 8.21 -9.84
C ILE A 101 14.55 8.92 -10.79
N HIS A 102 15.85 8.97 -10.45
CA HIS A 102 16.86 9.55 -11.32
C HIS A 102 17.20 8.68 -12.53
N HIS A 103 17.09 7.36 -12.41
CA HIS A 103 17.42 6.46 -13.52
C HIS A 103 16.30 6.33 -14.55
N TYR A 104 15.06 6.19 -14.06
CA TYR A 104 13.92 5.89 -14.93
C TYR A 104 13.07 7.11 -15.29
N LEU A 105 13.06 8.15 -14.44
CA LEU A 105 12.19 9.31 -14.58
C LEU A 105 12.94 10.64 -14.79
N GLU A 106 14.22 10.57 -15.15
CA GLU A 106 15.02 11.78 -15.45
C GLU A 106 14.38 12.64 -16.56
N PRO A 107 13.88 12.09 -17.68
CA PRO A 107 13.21 12.88 -18.72
C PRO A 107 12.00 13.64 -18.19
N GLU A 108 11.19 13.01 -17.34
CA GLU A 108 10.00 13.59 -16.70
C GLU A 108 10.38 14.72 -15.74
N ILE A 109 11.47 14.53 -14.96
CA ILE A 109 11.98 15.58 -14.06
C ILE A 109 12.43 16.81 -14.89
N ARG A 110 13.15 16.60 -15.99
CA ARG A 110 13.59 17.67 -16.88
C ARG A 110 12.41 18.40 -17.52
N GLN A 111 11.38 17.68 -17.91
CA GLN A 111 10.16 18.26 -18.47
C GLN A 111 9.41 19.07 -17.41
N LEU A 112 9.27 18.55 -16.19
CA LEU A 112 8.66 19.24 -15.06
C LEU A 112 9.42 20.54 -14.73
N ALA A 113 10.76 20.49 -14.63
CA ALA A 113 11.61 21.64 -14.37
C ALA A 113 11.38 22.75 -15.41
N LYS A 114 11.38 22.37 -16.70
CA LYS A 114 11.09 23.30 -17.80
C LYS A 114 9.70 23.93 -17.69
N TYR A 115 8.67 23.13 -17.40
CA TYR A 115 7.29 23.59 -17.26
C TYR A 115 7.12 24.53 -16.07
N GLN A 116 7.75 24.21 -14.95
CA GLN A 116 7.72 25.01 -13.71
C GLN A 116 8.71 26.19 -13.73
N LYS A 117 9.51 26.34 -14.80
CA LYS A 117 10.54 27.40 -14.95
C LYS A 117 11.57 27.40 -13.82
N MET A 118 12.02 26.23 -13.43
CA MET A 118 13.05 26.03 -12.39
C MET A 118 14.22 25.19 -12.92
N SER A 119 15.32 25.12 -12.16
CA SER A 119 16.44 24.25 -12.51
C SER A 119 16.08 22.76 -12.30
N TYR A 120 16.86 21.87 -12.90
CA TYR A 120 16.72 20.43 -12.66
C TYR A 120 16.95 20.08 -11.18
N GLU A 121 17.96 20.69 -10.60
CA GLU A 121 18.37 20.51 -9.19
C GLU A 121 17.25 20.99 -8.24
N ASP A 122 16.59 22.11 -8.55
CA ASP A 122 15.46 22.61 -7.77
C ASP A 122 14.26 21.67 -7.89
N ALA A 123 13.99 21.15 -9.08
CA ALA A 123 12.91 20.18 -9.28
C ALA A 123 13.17 18.89 -8.49
N CYS A 124 14.39 18.37 -8.48
CA CYS A 124 14.77 17.21 -7.69
C CYS A 124 14.59 17.47 -6.19
N ARG A 125 15.04 18.63 -5.69
CA ARG A 125 14.88 19.01 -4.29
C ARG A 125 13.40 19.11 -3.91
N GLU A 126 12.58 19.75 -4.71
CA GLU A 126 11.15 19.91 -4.46
C GLU A 126 10.43 18.56 -4.47
N LEU A 127 10.78 17.65 -5.40
CA LEU A 127 10.24 16.28 -5.41
C LEU A 127 10.59 15.55 -4.11
N LYS A 128 11.83 15.67 -3.66
CA LYS A 128 12.31 15.05 -2.44
C LYS A 128 11.60 15.59 -1.20
N GLU A 129 11.54 16.88 -1.04
CA GLU A 129 10.90 17.54 0.11
C GLU A 129 9.40 17.22 0.22
N ARG A 130 8.72 17.01 -0.91
CA ARG A 130 7.27 16.78 -0.92
C ARG A 130 6.88 15.32 -0.87
N TYR A 131 7.66 14.44 -1.45
CA TYR A 131 7.20 13.07 -1.76
C TYR A 131 8.11 11.96 -1.25
N ASP A 132 9.32 12.28 -0.77
CA ASP A 132 10.21 11.37 -0.06
C ASP A 132 9.84 11.34 1.44
N GLY A 133 10.23 10.26 2.13
CA GLY A 133 10.09 10.16 3.59
C GLY A 133 9.28 8.97 4.07
N TYR A 134 8.84 8.08 3.18
CA TYR A 134 8.27 6.80 3.60
C TYR A 134 9.38 5.85 4.04
N HIS A 135 9.33 5.39 5.28
CA HIS A 135 10.25 4.42 5.85
C HIS A 135 9.47 3.20 6.33
N PHE A 136 9.79 2.02 5.83
CA PHE A 136 9.15 0.77 6.27
C PHE A 136 9.84 0.16 7.48
N THR A 137 11.12 0.47 7.71
CA THR A 137 11.89 0.11 8.91
C THR A 137 12.66 1.32 9.42
N GLU A 138 13.11 1.29 10.69
CA GLU A 138 13.85 2.41 11.30
C GLU A 138 15.11 2.82 10.53
N ASN A 139 15.75 1.86 9.87
CA ASN A 139 17.01 2.07 9.16
C ASN A 139 16.85 2.00 7.63
N SER A 140 15.62 1.94 7.11
CA SER A 140 15.41 1.91 5.67
C SER A 140 15.67 3.27 5.03
N ILE A 141 16.03 3.25 3.76
CA ILE A 141 16.10 4.47 2.94
C ILE A 141 14.73 5.10 2.82
N GLY A 142 14.69 6.41 2.62
CA GLY A 142 13.47 7.13 2.26
C GLY A 142 12.98 6.69 0.88
N LEU A 143 11.67 6.57 0.74
CA LEU A 143 11.02 6.18 -0.51
C LEU A 143 10.03 7.26 -0.92
N TYR A 144 10.00 7.53 -2.22
CA TYR A 144 8.99 8.40 -2.81
C TYR A 144 7.65 7.69 -2.93
N ASN A 145 6.58 8.41 -2.66
CA ASN A 145 5.22 7.93 -2.91
C ASN A 145 4.97 7.83 -4.43
N PRO A 146 4.77 6.62 -4.99
CA PRO A 146 4.62 6.45 -6.44
C PRO A 146 3.42 7.20 -7.02
N PHE A 147 2.29 7.20 -6.30
CA PHE A 147 1.08 7.89 -6.75
C PHE A 147 1.28 9.40 -6.87
N SER A 148 1.94 10.02 -5.88
CA SER A 148 2.23 11.44 -5.90
C SER A 148 3.22 11.81 -7.00
N ILE A 149 4.28 11.03 -7.17
CA ILE A 149 5.28 11.23 -8.23
C ILE A 149 4.64 11.15 -9.63
N LEU A 150 3.89 10.09 -9.91
CA LEU A 150 3.26 9.91 -11.22
C LEU A 150 2.23 11.00 -11.52
N ASN A 151 1.43 11.43 -10.53
CA ASN A 151 0.50 12.54 -10.71
C ASN A 151 1.21 13.88 -10.94
N THR A 152 2.34 14.13 -10.26
CA THR A 152 3.15 15.34 -10.46
C THR A 152 3.65 15.42 -11.89
N PHE A 153 4.18 14.34 -12.44
CA PHE A 153 4.62 14.31 -13.83
C PHE A 153 3.48 14.36 -14.83
N TYR A 154 2.39 13.65 -14.58
CA TYR A 154 1.22 13.69 -15.45
C TYR A 154 0.61 15.10 -15.55
N LYS A 155 0.50 15.80 -14.42
CA LYS A 155 -0.11 17.15 -14.36
C LYS A 155 0.92 18.26 -14.53
N MET A 156 2.21 17.96 -14.60
CA MET A 156 3.31 18.94 -14.60
C MET A 156 3.21 19.96 -13.46
N LYS A 157 2.72 19.52 -12.29
CA LYS A 157 2.45 20.39 -11.14
C LYS A 157 2.69 19.66 -9.84
N PHE A 158 3.34 20.33 -8.91
CA PHE A 158 3.44 19.84 -7.52
C PHE A 158 2.10 19.99 -6.79
N GLY A 159 1.73 18.97 -5.98
CA GLY A 159 0.47 18.97 -5.24
C GLY A 159 0.39 17.83 -4.22
N SER A 160 -0.57 17.88 -3.31
CA SER A 160 -0.78 16.89 -2.25
C SER A 160 -1.68 15.74 -2.71
N TYR A 161 -1.31 15.08 -3.78
CA TYR A 161 -2.16 14.11 -4.50
C TYR A 161 -2.61 12.92 -3.68
N TRP A 162 -1.71 12.35 -2.86
CA TRP A 162 -2.07 11.21 -2.02
C TRP A 162 -3.11 11.59 -0.98
N PHE A 163 -2.96 12.76 -0.38
CA PHE A 163 -3.89 13.27 0.64
C PHE A 163 -5.30 13.52 0.09
N GLU A 164 -5.39 14.04 -1.13
CA GLU A 164 -6.68 14.34 -1.79
C GLU A 164 -7.49 13.07 -2.08
N THR A 165 -6.83 11.92 -2.34
CA THR A 165 -7.49 10.66 -2.72
C THR A 165 -7.54 9.65 -1.59
N GLY A 166 -6.58 9.69 -0.70
CA GLY A 166 -6.40 8.76 0.40
C GLY A 166 -6.87 9.31 1.74
N THR A 167 -8.04 9.96 1.81
CA THR A 167 -8.56 10.40 3.11
C THR A 167 -8.57 9.21 4.05
N PRO A 168 -7.71 9.18 5.07
CA PRO A 168 -7.59 8.03 5.97
C PRO A 168 -8.77 8.02 6.95
N SER A 169 -9.98 7.86 6.40
CA SER A 169 -11.22 7.86 7.17
C SER A 169 -11.22 6.82 8.28
N TYR A 170 -10.44 5.74 8.12
CA TYR A 170 -10.25 4.75 9.17
C TYR A 170 -9.33 5.26 10.29
N LEU A 171 -8.28 6.03 10.00
CA LEU A 171 -7.42 6.65 11.02
C LEU A 171 -8.22 7.63 11.88
N VAL A 172 -9.06 8.43 11.24
CA VAL A 172 -9.98 9.34 11.96
C VAL A 172 -10.90 8.58 12.90
N LYS A 173 -11.37 7.40 12.52
CA LYS A 173 -12.21 6.53 13.37
C LYS A 173 -11.42 5.86 14.50
N LEU A 174 -10.13 5.60 14.31
CA LEU A 174 -9.26 4.97 15.32
C LEU A 174 -8.70 5.96 16.36
N LEU A 175 -8.58 7.23 15.99
CA LEU A 175 -8.11 8.26 16.92
C LEU A 175 -9.29 8.68 17.82
N PRO A 176 -9.21 8.48 19.15
CA PRO A 176 -10.23 8.98 20.06
C PRO A 176 -10.33 10.50 19.93
N VAL A 177 -11.56 10.99 19.82
CA VAL A 177 -11.91 12.38 19.53
C VAL A 177 -11.40 13.31 20.63
N SER A 178 -10.18 13.77 20.49
CA SER A 178 -9.65 14.99 21.15
C SER A 178 -9.20 16.00 20.10
N TYR A 179 -10.05 16.22 19.11
CA TYR A 179 -9.72 16.98 17.90
C TYR A 179 -9.92 18.49 18.01
N THR A 180 -9.78 19.11 19.16
CA THR A 180 -9.95 20.56 19.17
C THR A 180 -8.74 21.36 18.67
N HIS A 181 -7.56 20.77 18.41
CA HIS A 181 -6.36 21.55 18.06
C HIS A 181 -5.32 20.90 17.13
N LEU A 182 -5.65 19.91 16.32
CA LEU A 182 -4.74 19.48 15.26
C LEU A 182 -4.97 20.35 14.01
N ARG A 183 -4.14 21.36 13.83
CA ARG A 183 -4.08 22.10 12.56
C ARG A 183 -3.66 21.13 11.48
N ALA A 184 -4.45 21.06 10.42
CA ALA A 184 -4.31 20.11 9.31
C ALA A 184 -2.97 20.19 8.54
N HIS A 185 -2.09 21.10 8.89
CA HIS A 185 -0.83 21.35 8.20
C HIS A 185 0.43 20.74 8.85
N GLU A 186 0.35 20.27 10.09
CA GLU A 186 1.57 19.87 10.82
C GLU A 186 1.66 18.38 11.13
N THR A 187 0.58 17.60 10.97
CA THR A 187 0.55 16.24 11.53
C THR A 187 0.48 15.12 10.50
N LEU A 188 0.15 15.41 9.26
CA LEU A 188 0.02 14.38 8.21
C LEU A 188 1.13 14.43 7.16
N ALA A 189 2.02 15.42 7.23
CA ALA A 189 3.25 15.46 6.43
C ALA A 189 4.42 14.72 7.12
N ASN A 190 4.26 14.35 8.41
CA ASN A 190 5.30 13.72 9.23
C ASN A 190 4.86 12.39 9.86
N LEU A 191 3.80 11.76 9.37
CA LEU A 191 3.41 10.39 9.64
C LEU A 191 3.41 9.62 8.34
#